data_06e1e07af129c45bf5481a38f749ebe3
#
_entry.id   06e1e07af129c45bf5481a38f749ebe3
#
_cell.length_a   1.000
_cell.length_b   1.000
_cell.length_c   1.000
_cell.angle_alpha   90.00
_cell.angle_beta   90.00
_cell.angle_gamma   90.00
#
_symmetry.space_group_name_H-M   'P 1'
#
loop_
_entity.id
_entity.type
_entity.pdbx_description
1 polymer ?
#
loop_
_entity_poly.entity_id
_entity_poly.type
_entity_poly.pdbx_seq_one_letter_code
_entity_poly.pdbx_strand_id
1 'polypeptide(L)'
;MSEEAANVSRSAPKLNERILSSLSRRSVAAHPWHDLEIGPGAPNVFNCVVEITKGSKVKYELDKKTGLIKVWGPLFCFQIVLPISQDLTLDSYIARNLQVDRVLYSSVVYPHNYGFIPRTLCEDNDPLDVLVLMQEPVLPGCFLRARAIGLMPMIDQGEKDDKIIAVCADDPEYKHYTDIKELPPHRLTEIRRFFEDYKKNENKKVAVNEFLPTSTAVEAIQYSMDLYAEYIMLSLRR
;
A
#
# COMPACT_ATOMS: atom_id res chain seq x y z
N MET A 1 42.68 49.68 6.24
CA MET A 1 41.69 48.89 6.94
C MET A 1 41.00 48.02 5.85
N SER A 2 41.45 46.81 5.69
CA SER A 2 41.00 45.88 4.70
C SER A 2 40.04 44.90 5.36
N GLU A 3 38.77 44.91 4.92
CA GLU A 3 37.76 43.94 5.32
C GLU A 3 38.03 42.59 4.64
N GLU A 4 38.43 41.63 5.43
CA GLU A 4 38.48 40.22 5.05
C GLU A 4 37.04 39.67 5.05
N ALA A 5 36.49 39.48 3.85
CA ALA A 5 35.23 38.79 3.66
C ALA A 5 35.49 37.28 3.90
N ALA A 6 34.98 36.77 5.03
CA ALA A 6 35.01 35.35 5.36
C ALA A 6 34.16 34.57 4.35
N ASN A 7 34.83 33.86 3.46
CA ASN A 7 34.24 32.96 2.48
C ASN A 7 33.80 31.66 3.19
N VAL A 8 32.57 31.65 3.70
CA VAL A 8 31.97 30.41 4.27
C VAL A 8 31.64 29.47 3.12
N SER A 9 32.57 28.56 2.84
CA SER A 9 32.33 27.44 1.96
C SER A 9 31.19 26.59 2.49
N ARG A 10 29.97 26.81 1.96
CA ARG A 10 28.84 25.89 2.18
C ARG A 10 29.17 24.58 1.50
N SER A 11 29.48 23.53 2.27
CA SER A 11 29.59 22.18 1.74
C SER A 11 28.29 21.79 1.06
N ALA A 12 28.36 21.44 -0.22
CA ALA A 12 27.19 20.93 -0.94
C ALA A 12 26.63 19.69 -0.20
N PRO A 13 25.30 19.55 -0.05
CA PRO A 13 24.71 18.37 0.58
C PRO A 13 25.12 17.12 -0.20
N LYS A 14 25.56 16.08 0.51
CA LYS A 14 25.90 14.80 -0.13
C LYS A 14 24.67 14.26 -0.84
N LEU A 15 24.80 13.98 -2.14
CA LEU A 15 23.77 13.34 -2.93
C LEU A 15 23.61 11.90 -2.40
N ASN A 16 22.42 11.57 -1.91
CA ASN A 16 22.04 10.22 -1.55
C ASN A 16 21.37 9.53 -2.77
N GLU A 17 21.15 8.22 -2.69
CA GLU A 17 20.52 7.45 -3.77
C GLU A 17 19.14 8.00 -4.17
N ARG A 18 18.38 8.53 -3.21
CA ARG A 18 17.09 9.16 -3.46
C ARG A 18 17.21 10.42 -4.33
N ILE A 19 18.21 11.27 -4.07
CA ILE A 19 18.49 12.46 -4.88
C ILE A 19 19.02 12.03 -6.25
N LEU A 20 19.90 11.02 -6.30
CA LEU A 20 20.41 10.47 -7.55
C LEU A 20 19.32 9.84 -8.41
N SER A 21 18.37 9.12 -7.80
CA SER A 21 17.22 8.56 -8.52
C SER A 21 16.30 9.63 -9.07
N SER A 22 16.09 10.73 -8.34
CA SER A 22 15.30 11.88 -8.81
C SER A 22 15.99 12.69 -9.93
N LEU A 23 17.32 12.68 -9.95
CA LEU A 23 18.13 13.33 -11.00
C LEU A 23 18.35 12.44 -12.24
N SER A 24 18.22 11.13 -12.11
CA SER A 24 18.28 10.24 -13.26
C SER A 24 17.11 10.55 -14.19
N ARG A 25 17.38 10.94 -15.44
CA ARG A 25 16.37 11.20 -16.49
C ARG A 25 15.62 9.94 -16.97
N ARG A 26 15.65 8.86 -16.21
CA ARG A 26 14.73 7.77 -16.40
C ARG A 26 13.38 8.29 -15.92
N SER A 27 12.41 8.30 -16.81
CA SER A 27 11.00 8.57 -16.54
C SER A 27 10.41 7.44 -15.66
N VAL A 28 11.01 7.23 -14.49
CA VAL A 28 10.52 6.28 -13.50
C VAL A 28 9.51 7.06 -12.70
N ALA A 29 8.27 6.64 -12.77
CA ALA A 29 7.25 7.05 -11.82
C ALA A 29 7.79 6.89 -10.39
N ALA A 30 7.34 7.73 -9.46
CA ALA A 30 7.68 7.60 -8.05
C ALA A 30 7.43 6.16 -7.61
N HIS A 31 8.36 5.59 -6.85
CA HIS A 31 8.18 4.25 -6.29
C HIS A 31 7.05 4.30 -5.25
N PRO A 32 5.91 3.63 -5.44
CA PRO A 32 4.72 3.85 -4.60
C PRO A 32 4.97 3.54 -3.12
N TRP A 33 5.87 2.62 -2.82
CA TRP A 33 6.24 2.24 -1.45
C TRP A 33 7.18 3.25 -0.80
N HIS A 34 8.23 3.70 -1.54
CA HIS A 34 9.34 4.45 -0.95
C HIS A 34 9.21 5.96 -1.12
N ASP A 35 8.65 6.43 -2.24
CA ASP A 35 8.62 7.84 -2.60
C ASP A 35 7.33 8.55 -2.17
N LEU A 36 6.20 7.81 -2.06
CA LEU A 36 4.96 8.41 -1.61
C LEU A 36 4.94 8.65 -0.09
N GLU A 37 4.30 9.73 0.32
CA GLU A 37 4.20 10.13 1.72
C GLU A 37 3.09 9.34 2.43
N ILE A 38 3.39 8.79 3.61
CA ILE A 38 2.38 8.15 4.46
C ILE A 38 1.31 9.13 4.96
N GLY A 39 1.61 10.42 4.94
CA GLY A 39 0.72 11.50 5.35
C GLY A 39 0.99 12.03 6.77
N PRO A 40 0.66 13.31 7.01
CA PRO A 40 0.98 13.99 8.27
C PRO A 40 0.12 13.53 9.46
N GLY A 41 -0.99 12.83 9.20
CA GLY A 41 -1.90 12.30 10.23
C GLY A 41 -1.58 10.85 10.66
N ALA A 42 -0.54 10.24 10.08
CA ALA A 42 -0.14 8.88 10.46
C ALA A 42 0.30 8.84 11.94
N PRO A 43 0.03 7.73 12.64
CA PRO A 43 -0.56 6.46 12.17
C PRO A 43 -2.11 6.42 12.16
N ASN A 44 -2.82 7.44 12.65
CA ASN A 44 -4.29 7.40 12.76
C ASN A 44 -4.99 7.63 11.42
N VAL A 45 -4.55 8.63 10.67
CA VAL A 45 -5.00 8.93 9.31
C VAL A 45 -3.78 8.96 8.41
N PHE A 46 -3.78 8.11 7.42
CA PHE A 46 -2.63 7.88 6.56
C PHE A 46 -3.05 7.81 5.09
N ASN A 47 -2.08 7.91 4.22
CA ASN A 47 -2.25 7.67 2.80
C ASN A 47 -1.99 6.18 2.49
N CYS A 48 -2.73 5.63 1.55
CA CYS A 48 -2.51 4.27 1.06
C CYS A 48 -2.62 4.21 -0.46
N VAL A 49 -2.00 3.20 -1.03
CA VAL A 49 -2.05 2.90 -2.47
C VAL A 49 -2.93 1.69 -2.66
N VAL A 50 -3.96 1.80 -3.50
CA VAL A 50 -4.83 0.67 -3.84
C VAL A 50 -4.16 -0.17 -4.90
N GLU A 51 -4.04 -1.48 -4.64
CA GLU A 51 -3.57 -2.46 -5.62
C GLU A 51 -4.72 -3.21 -6.26
N ILE A 52 -5.74 -3.54 -5.47
CA ILE A 52 -6.85 -4.39 -5.90
C ILE A 52 -8.17 -3.69 -5.66
N THR A 53 -8.91 -3.51 -6.72
CA THR A 53 -10.23 -2.87 -6.71
C THR A 53 -11.27 -3.76 -6.02
N LYS A 54 -12.15 -3.15 -5.23
CA LYS A 54 -13.36 -3.79 -4.68
C LYS A 54 -14.14 -4.51 -5.80
N GLY A 55 -14.53 -5.75 -5.54
CA GLY A 55 -15.26 -6.60 -6.50
C GLY A 55 -14.36 -7.32 -7.52
N SER A 56 -13.06 -7.12 -7.49
CA SER A 56 -12.12 -7.79 -8.40
C SER A 56 -11.77 -9.19 -7.93
N LYS A 57 -11.53 -10.08 -8.90
CA LYS A 57 -10.81 -11.34 -8.72
C LYS A 57 -9.34 -11.26 -9.13
N VAL A 58 -8.96 -10.15 -9.76
CA VAL A 58 -7.60 -9.96 -10.25
C VAL A 58 -6.75 -9.41 -9.12
N LYS A 59 -5.72 -10.17 -8.71
CA LYS A 59 -4.71 -9.71 -7.77
C LYS A 59 -3.59 -9.03 -8.54
N TYR A 60 -3.32 -7.80 -8.17
CA TYR A 60 -2.12 -7.06 -8.59
C TYR A 60 -1.12 -7.08 -7.44
N GLU A 61 0.14 -6.94 -7.73
CA GLU A 61 1.21 -6.94 -6.74
C GLU A 61 2.30 -5.93 -7.10
N LEU A 62 2.81 -5.25 -6.10
CA LEU A 62 3.94 -4.32 -6.23
C LEU A 62 5.24 -5.07 -6.48
N ASP A 63 5.92 -4.78 -7.59
CA ASP A 63 7.33 -5.18 -7.74
C ASP A 63 8.23 -4.30 -6.87
N LYS A 64 8.68 -4.86 -5.77
CA LYS A 64 9.53 -4.17 -4.79
C LYS A 64 10.84 -3.58 -5.36
N LYS A 65 11.32 -4.10 -6.50
CA LYS A 65 12.56 -3.62 -7.13
C LYS A 65 12.34 -2.44 -8.06
N THR A 66 11.22 -2.42 -8.75
CA THR A 66 10.95 -1.43 -9.79
C THR A 66 9.90 -0.41 -9.39
N GLY A 67 9.17 -0.65 -8.30
CA GLY A 67 8.00 0.14 -7.91
C GLY A 67 6.81 -0.04 -8.85
N LEU A 68 6.86 -1.02 -9.74
CA LEU A 68 5.77 -1.34 -10.63
C LEU A 68 4.83 -2.32 -9.94
N ILE A 69 3.53 -2.14 -10.10
CA ILE A 69 2.56 -3.13 -9.66
C ILE A 69 2.54 -4.24 -10.72
N LYS A 70 3.07 -5.41 -10.37
CA LYS A 70 3.34 -6.54 -11.29
C LYS A 70 2.25 -7.59 -11.32
N VAL A 71 2.24 -8.28 -12.46
CA VAL A 71 1.53 -9.53 -12.74
C VAL A 71 2.53 -10.63 -12.95
N TRP A 72 2.40 -11.73 -12.25
CA TRP A 72 3.13 -12.97 -12.52
C TRP A 72 2.19 -14.07 -13.05
N GLY A 73 2.44 -14.52 -14.25
CA GLY A 73 1.82 -15.72 -14.81
C GLY A 73 2.51 -16.11 -16.10
N PRO A 74 2.82 -17.41 -16.34
CA PRO A 74 3.30 -17.86 -17.62
C PRO A 74 2.15 -17.79 -18.64
N LEU A 75 2.29 -17.02 -19.67
CA LEU A 75 1.45 -16.98 -20.86
C LEU A 75 0.06 -16.33 -20.78
N PHE A 76 -0.06 -15.05 -20.48
CA PHE A 76 -1.01 -14.22 -21.26
C PHE A 76 -0.71 -12.74 -20.95
N CYS A 77 0.24 -12.21 -21.70
CA CYS A 77 0.49 -10.77 -21.75
C CYS A 77 -0.65 -10.10 -22.54
N PHE A 78 -1.76 -9.79 -21.89
CA PHE A 78 -2.66 -8.79 -22.41
C PHE A 78 -2.12 -7.41 -22.00
N GLN A 79 -1.23 -6.90 -22.82
CA GLN A 79 -0.83 -5.51 -22.77
C GLN A 79 -2.05 -4.68 -23.19
N ILE A 80 -2.79 -4.14 -22.24
CA ILE A 80 -3.80 -3.13 -22.56
C ILE A 80 -3.03 -1.87 -22.97
N VAL A 81 -2.74 -1.77 -24.25
CA VAL A 81 -2.24 -0.55 -24.87
C VAL A 81 -3.45 0.35 -25.08
N LEU A 82 -3.73 1.22 -24.13
CA LEU A 82 -4.63 2.34 -24.37
C LEU A 82 -3.95 3.32 -25.33
N PRO A 83 -4.67 3.82 -26.36
CA PRO A 83 -4.09 4.77 -27.30
C PRO A 83 -3.71 6.06 -26.57
N ILE A 84 -2.48 6.46 -26.75
CA ILE A 84 -1.85 7.63 -26.13
C ILE A 84 -2.38 8.89 -26.79
N SER A 85 -3.26 9.62 -26.13
CA SER A 85 -3.40 11.06 -26.39
C SER A 85 -2.32 11.80 -25.59
N GLN A 86 -1.75 12.84 -26.18
CA GLN A 86 -0.49 13.49 -25.76
C GLN A 86 -0.55 14.35 -24.50
N ASP A 87 -1.55 14.22 -23.63
CA ASP A 87 -1.61 14.92 -22.35
C ASP A 87 -1.22 13.99 -21.20
N LEU A 88 0.04 14.09 -20.80
CA LEU A 88 0.66 13.36 -19.70
C LEU A 88 0.21 13.94 -18.36
N THR A 89 -0.95 13.53 -17.87
CA THR A 89 -1.35 13.75 -16.48
C THR A 89 -0.78 12.66 -15.57
N LEU A 90 -0.64 12.93 -14.26
CA LEU A 90 -0.13 12.00 -13.25
C LEU A 90 -0.83 10.64 -13.31
N ASP A 91 -2.13 10.62 -13.62
CA ASP A 91 -2.95 9.41 -13.77
C ASP A 91 -2.48 8.50 -14.92
N SER A 92 -1.92 9.06 -16.01
CA SER A 92 -1.42 8.27 -17.13
C SER A 92 -0.10 7.55 -16.83
N TYR A 93 0.67 8.01 -15.84
CA TYR A 93 1.91 7.36 -15.41
C TYR A 93 1.66 6.13 -14.54
N ILE A 94 0.65 6.18 -13.69
CA ILE A 94 0.28 5.09 -12.78
C ILE A 94 -0.30 3.90 -13.58
N ALA A 95 -1.14 4.19 -14.58
CA ALA A 95 -1.79 3.16 -15.41
C ALA A 95 -0.83 2.34 -16.30
N ARG A 96 0.40 2.81 -16.56
CA ARG A 96 1.37 2.09 -17.42
C ARG A 96 2.04 0.90 -16.76
N ASN A 97 1.91 0.74 -15.45
CA ASN A 97 2.74 -0.16 -14.66
C ASN A 97 1.95 -1.22 -13.90
N LEU A 98 0.68 -1.43 -14.25
CA LEU A 98 -0.17 -2.44 -13.65
C LEU A 98 0.08 -3.79 -14.29
N GLN A 99 0.57 -4.73 -13.49
CA GLN A 99 0.71 -6.13 -13.88
C GLN A 99 -0.19 -6.99 -12.99
N VAL A 100 -0.86 -8.01 -13.54
CA VAL A 100 -1.74 -8.95 -12.79
C VAL A 100 -0.89 -10.08 -12.20
N ASP A 101 -0.82 -10.26 -10.89
CA ASP A 101 -0.17 -11.41 -10.25
C ASP A 101 -0.92 -12.70 -10.61
N ARG A 102 -2.20 -12.72 -10.31
CA ARG A 102 -3.07 -13.85 -10.62
C ARG A 102 -4.54 -13.48 -10.64
N VAL A 103 -5.36 -14.34 -11.20
CA VAL A 103 -6.81 -14.31 -11.05
C VAL A 103 -7.19 -15.30 -9.94
N LEU A 104 -7.97 -14.85 -8.96
CA LEU A 104 -8.40 -15.70 -7.86
C LEU A 104 -9.16 -16.91 -8.39
N TYR A 105 -8.67 -18.08 -8.04
CA TYR A 105 -9.27 -19.35 -8.34
C TYR A 105 -10.32 -19.74 -7.28
N SER A 106 -11.27 -18.82 -7.06
CA SER A 106 -12.31 -18.95 -6.05
C SER A 106 -13.60 -18.26 -6.52
N SER A 107 -14.72 -18.56 -5.86
CA SER A 107 -15.98 -17.88 -6.07
C SER A 107 -16.05 -16.48 -5.43
N VAL A 108 -15.13 -16.19 -4.47
CA VAL A 108 -15.07 -14.91 -3.76
C VAL A 108 -14.37 -13.83 -4.57
N VAL A 109 -14.69 -12.58 -4.27
CA VAL A 109 -14.07 -11.35 -4.80
C VAL A 109 -13.60 -10.50 -3.65
N TYR A 110 -12.65 -9.60 -3.86
CA TYR A 110 -12.23 -8.65 -2.83
C TYR A 110 -13.44 -7.81 -2.36
N PRO A 111 -13.79 -7.85 -1.08
CA PRO A 111 -15.01 -7.19 -0.58
C PRO A 111 -14.88 -5.67 -0.56
N HIS A 112 -13.67 -5.16 -0.44
CA HIS A 112 -13.34 -3.74 -0.40
C HIS A 112 -12.05 -3.47 -1.20
N ASN A 113 -11.73 -2.19 -1.42
CA ASN A 113 -10.47 -1.82 -2.02
C ASN A 113 -9.31 -2.27 -1.11
N TYR A 114 -8.29 -2.88 -1.69
CA TYR A 114 -7.18 -3.48 -0.97
C TYR A 114 -5.87 -2.93 -1.52
N GLY A 115 -4.89 -2.72 -0.66
CA GLY A 115 -3.60 -2.21 -1.03
C GLY A 115 -2.65 -2.12 0.16
N PHE A 116 -1.73 -1.20 0.14
CA PHE A 116 -0.70 -1.07 1.16
C PHE A 116 -0.48 0.38 1.62
N ILE A 117 0.18 0.50 2.76
CA ILE A 117 0.55 1.79 3.36
C ILE A 117 2.00 2.10 2.97
N PRO A 118 2.29 3.23 2.27
CA PRO A 118 3.64 3.64 1.94
C PRO A 118 4.51 3.83 3.17
N ARG A 119 5.83 3.61 3.04
CA ARG A 119 6.82 3.82 4.10
C ARG A 119 6.53 3.01 5.38
N THR A 120 5.97 1.81 5.21
CA THR A 120 5.85 0.80 6.25
C THR A 120 6.60 -0.45 5.85
N LEU A 121 6.99 -1.27 6.82
CA LEU A 121 7.66 -2.55 6.59
C LEU A 121 7.14 -3.57 7.61
N CYS A 122 6.83 -4.77 7.13
CA CYS A 122 6.47 -5.92 7.94
C CYS A 122 7.62 -6.95 8.02
N GLU A 123 7.45 -7.97 8.85
CA GLU A 123 8.49 -8.98 9.10
C GLU A 123 8.76 -9.86 7.87
N ASP A 124 7.80 -9.98 6.96
CA ASP A 124 7.89 -10.66 5.67
C ASP A 124 8.58 -9.84 4.57
N ASN A 125 9.08 -8.64 4.91
CA ASN A 125 9.69 -7.65 4.01
C ASN A 125 8.71 -7.08 2.97
N ASP A 126 7.44 -6.99 3.32
CA ASP A 126 6.39 -6.33 2.56
C ASP A 126 5.89 -5.05 3.25
N PRO A 127 5.32 -4.09 2.52
CA PRO A 127 4.61 -2.99 3.13
C PRO A 127 3.37 -3.50 3.86
N LEU A 128 2.92 -2.77 4.87
CA LEU A 128 1.75 -3.14 5.65
C LEU A 128 0.47 -3.04 4.82
N ASP A 129 -0.25 -4.14 4.74
CA ASP A 129 -1.49 -4.26 3.97
C ASP A 129 -2.68 -3.55 4.62
N VAL A 130 -3.55 -2.98 3.79
CA VAL A 130 -4.75 -2.29 4.24
C VAL A 130 -5.97 -2.63 3.38
N LEU A 131 -7.10 -2.89 4.04
CA LEU A 131 -8.41 -3.01 3.43
C LEU A 131 -9.19 -1.71 3.68
N VAL A 132 -9.56 -0.98 2.62
CA VAL A 132 -10.20 0.33 2.71
C VAL A 132 -11.68 0.22 2.37
N LEU A 133 -12.51 0.44 3.38
CA LEU A 133 -13.97 0.50 3.25
C LEU A 133 -14.35 1.87 2.70
N MET A 134 -15.08 1.86 1.59
CA MET A 134 -15.67 3.03 0.96
C MET A 134 -16.78 2.61 0.00
N GLN A 135 -17.59 3.58 -0.44
CA GLN A 135 -18.72 3.32 -1.32
C GLN A 135 -18.25 2.76 -2.66
N GLU A 136 -17.31 3.43 -3.29
CA GLU A 136 -16.94 3.18 -4.68
C GLU A 136 -15.70 2.29 -4.83
N PRO A 137 -15.66 1.44 -5.84
CA PRO A 137 -14.44 0.81 -6.28
C PRO A 137 -13.53 1.86 -6.94
N VAL A 138 -12.24 1.84 -6.64
CA VAL A 138 -11.25 2.70 -7.28
C VAL A 138 -10.25 1.87 -8.05
N LEU A 139 -9.61 2.48 -9.04
CA LEU A 139 -8.64 1.81 -9.91
C LEU A 139 -7.36 1.48 -9.13
N PRO A 140 -6.69 0.38 -9.48
CA PRO A 140 -5.34 0.09 -8.98
C PRO A 140 -4.39 1.26 -9.26
N GLY A 141 -3.54 1.57 -8.29
CA GLY A 141 -2.64 2.72 -8.30
C GLY A 141 -3.24 4.01 -7.73
N CYS A 142 -4.54 4.04 -7.41
CA CYS A 142 -5.14 5.18 -6.74
C CYS A 142 -4.54 5.40 -5.36
N PHE A 143 -4.31 6.67 -5.04
CA PHE A 143 -3.79 7.12 -3.75
C PHE A 143 -4.94 7.69 -2.92
N LEU A 144 -5.22 7.05 -1.79
CA LEU A 144 -6.33 7.38 -0.92
C LEU A 144 -5.85 7.85 0.45
N ARG A 145 -6.62 8.71 1.08
CA ARG A 145 -6.48 9.05 2.49
C ARG A 145 -7.44 8.16 3.30
N ALA A 146 -6.89 7.37 4.23
CA ALA A 146 -7.63 6.40 5.02
C ALA A 146 -7.45 6.62 6.52
N ARG A 147 -8.45 6.24 7.31
CA ARG A 147 -8.39 6.21 8.78
C ARG A 147 -8.44 4.78 9.24
N ALA A 148 -7.48 4.38 10.10
CA ALA A 148 -7.53 3.09 10.77
C ALA A 148 -8.75 3.00 11.69
N ILE A 149 -9.47 1.88 11.61
CA ILE A 149 -10.61 1.59 12.50
C ILE A 149 -10.44 0.24 13.21
N GLY A 150 -9.48 -0.57 12.81
CA GLY A 150 -9.18 -1.85 13.44
C GLY A 150 -8.09 -2.64 12.74
N LEU A 151 -7.76 -3.77 13.31
CA LEU A 151 -6.77 -4.74 12.81
C LEU A 151 -7.43 -6.11 12.65
N MET A 152 -7.14 -6.79 11.58
CA MET A 152 -7.47 -8.19 11.35
C MET A 152 -6.19 -9.02 11.44
N PRO A 153 -5.95 -9.71 12.58
CA PRO A 153 -4.82 -10.61 12.69
C PRO A 153 -5.03 -11.81 11.76
N MET A 154 -4.02 -12.10 10.97
CA MET A 154 -4.06 -13.21 10.02
C MET A 154 -2.74 -13.98 10.04
N ILE A 155 -2.83 -15.30 9.91
CA ILE A 155 -1.69 -16.18 9.67
C ILE A 155 -1.84 -16.79 8.29
N ASP A 156 -0.90 -16.52 7.41
CA ASP A 156 -0.82 -17.10 6.07
C ASP A 156 0.35 -18.08 6.00
N GLN A 157 0.06 -19.35 5.81
CA GLN A 157 1.07 -20.43 5.71
C GLN A 157 2.04 -20.49 6.90
N GLY A 158 1.62 -20.02 8.08
CA GLY A 158 2.42 -20.00 9.31
C GLY A 158 3.15 -18.69 9.57
N GLU A 159 3.10 -17.74 8.66
CA GLU A 159 3.66 -16.40 8.80
C GLU A 159 2.59 -15.39 9.21
N LYS A 160 2.99 -14.40 9.99
CA LYS A 160 2.12 -13.30 10.43
C LYS A 160 1.88 -12.37 9.25
N ASP A 161 0.62 -12.16 8.91
CA ASP A 161 0.18 -11.39 7.74
C ASP A 161 -1.04 -10.52 8.11
N ASP A 162 -0.88 -9.68 9.14
CA ASP A 162 -1.93 -8.83 9.67
C ASP A 162 -2.41 -7.78 8.64
N LYS A 163 -3.71 -7.47 8.65
CA LYS A 163 -4.30 -6.50 7.75
C LYS A 163 -4.93 -5.34 8.52
N ILE A 164 -4.59 -4.12 8.17
CA ILE A 164 -5.27 -2.94 8.69
C ILE A 164 -6.66 -2.85 8.06
N ILE A 165 -7.67 -2.64 8.89
CA ILE A 165 -9.02 -2.29 8.45
C ILE A 165 -9.16 -0.78 8.59
N ALA A 166 -9.44 -0.11 7.48
CA ALA A 166 -9.55 1.34 7.41
C ALA A 166 -10.80 1.77 6.64
N VAL A 167 -11.20 3.01 6.83
CA VAL A 167 -12.23 3.68 6.03
C VAL A 167 -11.62 4.82 5.23
N CYS A 168 -12.14 5.09 4.03
CA CYS A 168 -11.74 6.30 3.31
C CYS A 168 -12.12 7.54 4.12
N ALA A 169 -11.14 8.36 4.48
CA ALA A 169 -11.34 9.52 5.36
C ALA A 169 -12.21 10.62 4.73
N ASP A 170 -12.37 10.59 3.42
CA ASP A 170 -13.11 11.56 2.63
C ASP A 170 -14.47 11.04 2.14
N ASP A 171 -14.78 9.76 2.38
CA ASP A 171 -16.05 9.15 1.99
C ASP A 171 -17.18 9.59 2.94
N PRO A 172 -18.26 10.22 2.45
CA PRO A 172 -19.34 10.73 3.28
C PRO A 172 -20.09 9.66 4.06
N GLU A 173 -20.15 8.42 3.57
CA GLU A 173 -20.81 7.30 4.25
C GLU A 173 -19.91 6.67 5.32
N TYR A 174 -18.61 6.55 5.06
CA TYR A 174 -17.71 5.79 5.92
C TYR A 174 -16.84 6.64 6.86
N LYS A 175 -16.63 7.92 6.57
CA LYS A 175 -15.69 8.79 7.31
C LYS A 175 -15.94 8.95 8.80
N HIS A 176 -17.15 8.64 9.29
CA HIS A 176 -17.50 8.77 10.71
C HIS A 176 -17.20 7.53 11.54
N TYR A 177 -16.91 6.39 10.92
CA TYR A 177 -16.46 5.23 11.68
C TYR A 177 -15.07 5.48 12.26
N THR A 178 -14.93 5.23 13.57
CA THR A 178 -13.70 5.44 14.34
C THR A 178 -13.16 4.16 14.96
N ASP A 179 -14.02 3.15 15.13
CA ASP A 179 -13.63 1.83 15.61
C ASP A 179 -14.37 0.73 14.85
N ILE A 180 -13.74 -0.43 14.76
CA ILE A 180 -14.25 -1.58 14.03
C ILE A 180 -15.58 -2.11 14.60
N LYS A 181 -15.82 -1.88 15.89
CA LYS A 181 -17.07 -2.27 16.58
C LYS A 181 -18.28 -1.49 16.12
N GLU A 182 -18.09 -0.35 15.47
CA GLU A 182 -19.16 0.47 14.91
C GLU A 182 -19.67 -0.11 13.59
N LEU A 183 -18.89 -0.99 12.94
CA LEU A 183 -19.29 -1.64 11.70
C LEU A 183 -20.41 -2.68 11.95
N PRO A 184 -21.38 -2.79 11.04
CA PRO A 184 -22.37 -3.86 11.10
C PRO A 184 -21.68 -5.25 11.11
N PRO A 185 -22.11 -6.18 11.99
CA PRO A 185 -21.43 -7.49 12.15
C PRO A 185 -21.31 -8.32 10.87
N HIS A 186 -22.27 -8.18 9.95
CA HIS A 186 -22.20 -8.89 8.66
C HIS A 186 -21.02 -8.47 7.80
N ARG A 187 -20.57 -7.20 7.88
CA ARG A 187 -19.38 -6.71 7.16
C ARG A 187 -18.10 -7.39 7.63
N LEU A 188 -17.96 -7.56 8.94
CA LEU A 188 -16.84 -8.28 9.53
C LEU A 188 -16.84 -9.75 9.12
N THR A 189 -18.02 -10.36 9.09
CA THR A 189 -18.17 -11.74 8.62
C THR A 189 -17.81 -11.89 7.16
N GLU A 190 -18.22 -10.95 6.29
CA GLU A 190 -17.89 -10.93 4.86
C GLU A 190 -16.36 -10.83 4.65
N ILE A 191 -15.70 -9.90 5.35
CA ILE A 191 -14.25 -9.73 5.27
C ILE A 191 -13.52 -10.99 5.74
N ARG A 192 -13.90 -11.56 6.89
CA ARG A 192 -13.31 -12.79 7.42
C ARG A 192 -13.44 -13.94 6.42
N ARG A 193 -14.64 -14.18 5.91
CA ARG A 193 -14.92 -15.25 4.94
C ARG A 193 -14.11 -15.11 3.67
N PHE A 194 -13.96 -13.88 3.16
CA PHE A 194 -13.13 -13.66 2.00
C PHE A 194 -11.69 -14.15 2.24
N PHE A 195 -11.04 -13.74 3.33
CA PHE A 195 -9.66 -14.11 3.61
C PHE A 195 -9.48 -15.59 4.00
N GLU A 196 -10.50 -16.23 4.58
CA GLU A 196 -10.48 -17.68 4.81
C GLU A 196 -10.59 -18.49 3.51
N ASP A 197 -11.31 -17.98 2.51
CA ASP A 197 -11.66 -18.73 1.31
C ASP A 197 -10.81 -18.38 0.06
N TYR A 198 -10.15 -17.20 0.00
CA TYR A 198 -9.52 -16.71 -1.22
C TYR A 198 -8.32 -17.55 -1.70
N LYS A 199 -7.62 -18.24 -0.80
CA LYS A 199 -6.49 -19.15 -1.09
C LYS A 199 -6.84 -20.64 -0.92
N LYS A 200 -8.08 -20.96 -0.58
CA LYS A 200 -8.49 -22.33 -0.27
C LYS A 200 -8.25 -23.31 -1.40
N ASN A 201 -8.53 -22.91 -2.64
CA ASN A 201 -8.32 -23.76 -3.81
C ASN A 201 -6.83 -23.86 -4.20
N GLU A 202 -5.96 -23.05 -3.61
CA GLU A 202 -4.51 -23.13 -3.77
C GLU A 202 -3.85 -24.07 -2.75
N ASN A 203 -4.64 -24.80 -1.95
CA ASN A 203 -4.19 -25.65 -0.83
C ASN A 203 -3.35 -24.90 0.22
N LYS A 204 -3.55 -23.59 0.36
CA LYS A 204 -2.90 -22.75 1.35
C LYS A 204 -3.81 -22.59 2.55
N LYS A 205 -3.23 -22.74 3.75
CA LYS A 205 -3.96 -22.58 4.99
C LYS A 205 -3.84 -21.13 5.46
N VAL A 206 -4.97 -20.48 5.61
CA VAL A 206 -5.11 -19.16 6.20
C VAL A 206 -5.96 -19.27 7.46
N ALA A 207 -5.52 -18.64 8.54
CA ALA A 207 -6.29 -18.51 9.77
C ALA A 207 -6.52 -17.01 10.04
N VAL A 208 -7.79 -16.63 10.20
CA VAL A 208 -8.19 -15.27 10.57
C VAL A 208 -8.66 -15.28 12.01
N ASN A 209 -8.01 -14.50 12.86
CA ASN A 209 -8.37 -14.35 14.26
C ASN A 209 -9.48 -13.30 14.44
N GLU A 210 -9.82 -13.00 15.70
CA GLU A 210 -10.79 -11.94 16.01
C GLU A 210 -10.22 -10.56 15.64
N PHE A 211 -11.11 -9.70 15.15
CA PHE A 211 -10.74 -8.33 14.83
C PHE A 211 -10.39 -7.57 16.12
N LEU A 212 -9.33 -6.78 16.05
CA LEU A 212 -8.82 -5.97 17.14
C LEU A 212 -9.19 -4.49 16.95
N PRO A 213 -9.29 -3.70 18.03
CA PRO A 213 -9.74 -2.32 17.99
C PRO A 213 -8.74 -1.39 17.29
N THR A 214 -9.17 -0.15 17.05
CA THR A 214 -8.38 0.92 16.44
C THR A 214 -7.04 1.14 17.14
N SER A 215 -6.97 1.08 18.48
CA SER A 215 -5.72 1.25 19.23
C SER A 215 -4.62 0.29 18.77
N THR A 216 -4.99 -0.99 18.61
CA THR A 216 -4.05 -2.03 18.14
C THR A 216 -3.62 -1.81 16.69
N ALA A 217 -4.55 -1.35 15.83
CA ALA A 217 -4.22 -1.01 14.45
C ALA A 217 -3.21 0.17 14.38
N VAL A 218 -3.41 1.19 15.18
CA VAL A 218 -2.52 2.36 15.28
C VAL A 218 -1.13 1.94 15.76
N GLU A 219 -1.05 1.08 16.77
CA GLU A 219 0.22 0.52 17.26
C GLU A 219 0.94 -0.29 16.18
N ALA A 220 0.21 -1.12 15.42
CA ALA A 220 0.77 -1.91 14.33
C ALA A 220 1.32 -1.04 13.20
N ILE A 221 0.59 0.03 12.83
CA ILE A 221 1.07 1.00 11.83
C ILE A 221 2.34 1.70 12.32
N GLN A 222 2.35 2.17 13.57
CA GLN A 222 3.53 2.81 14.14
C GLN A 222 4.75 1.88 14.15
N TYR A 223 4.56 0.64 14.58
CA TYR A 223 5.63 -0.38 14.56
C TYR A 223 6.18 -0.60 13.15
N SER A 224 5.31 -0.72 12.14
CA SER A 224 5.72 -0.91 10.74
C SER A 224 6.42 0.33 10.15
N MET A 225 6.07 1.54 10.61
CA MET A 225 6.80 2.78 10.27
C MET A 225 8.22 2.78 10.87
N ASP A 226 8.35 2.35 12.11
CA ASP A 226 9.64 2.28 12.81
C ASP A 226 10.57 1.25 12.17
N LEU A 227 10.05 0.06 11.82
CA LEU A 227 10.80 -0.95 11.05
C LEU A 227 11.27 -0.42 9.69
N TYR A 228 10.41 0.32 8.99
CA TYR A 228 10.79 0.95 7.72
C TYR A 228 11.90 2.00 7.91
N ALA A 229 11.81 2.83 8.95
CA ALA A 229 12.84 3.82 9.28
C ALA A 229 14.19 3.14 9.58
N GLU A 230 14.21 2.05 10.34
CA GLU A 230 15.40 1.26 10.59
C GLU A 230 15.99 0.67 9.30
N TYR A 231 15.15 0.10 8.45
CA TYR A 231 15.56 -0.42 7.13
C TYR A 231 16.26 0.63 6.29
N ILE A 232 15.71 1.85 6.20
CA ILE A 232 16.32 2.97 5.48
C ILE A 232 17.65 3.37 6.10
N MET A 233 17.72 3.50 7.42
CA MET A 233 18.96 3.84 8.15
C MET A 233 20.07 2.82 7.92
N LEU A 234 19.74 1.54 7.91
CA LEU A 234 20.69 0.46 7.63
C LEU A 234 21.15 0.47 6.16
N SER A 235 20.25 0.77 5.23
CA SER A 235 20.57 0.88 3.80
C SER A 235 21.51 2.02 3.48
N LEU A 236 21.43 3.13 4.22
CA LEU A 236 22.30 4.31 4.05
C LEU A 236 23.70 4.14 4.67
N ARG A 237 23.90 3.13 5.53
CA ARG A 237 25.19 2.85 6.17
C ARG A 237 26.09 1.92 5.34
N ARG A 238 25.57 1.30 4.31
CA ARG A 238 26.30 0.45 3.36
C ARG A 238 26.83 1.27 2.20
#